data_3fec0ad864eb3117e10e97c11ee1a3aa
#
_entry.id   3fec0ad864eb3117e10e97c11ee1a3aa
#
_cell.length_a   1.000
_cell.length_b   1.000
_cell.length_c   1.000
_cell.angle_alpha   90.00
_cell.angle_beta   90.00
_cell.angle_gamma   90.00
#
_symmetry.space_group_name_H-M   'P 1'
#
loop_
_entity.id
_entity.type
_entity.pdbx_description
1 polymer ?
#
loop_
_entity_poly.entity_id
_entity_poly.type
_entity_poly.pdbx_seq_one_letter_code
_entity_poly.pdbx_strand_id
1 'polypeptide(L)'
;MKFALVTGASSGIGKEMAYLLAEEKYDLILVARREKLLNEIRDDIVHKYGVDVHVLSIDVSLGYKDIYDYCINRKIVVDILINNAGFGYYGKCLEADEKVYELMIDLNNKALTGLCQLFGKDMVKRHEGHILNVASVAGFMPGPYMSVYYASKAFVLNYTLGLRQELKGEGVKVSA
;
A
#
# COMPACT_ATOMS: atom_id res chain seq x y z
N MET A 1 -9.85 19.08 2.31
CA MET A 1 -10.08 17.63 2.20
C MET A 1 -8.73 16.94 2.32
N LYS A 2 -8.62 15.90 3.14
CA LYS A 2 -7.39 15.09 3.27
C LYS A 2 -7.68 13.70 2.74
N PHE A 3 -6.83 13.20 1.85
CA PHE A 3 -7.01 11.88 1.24
C PHE A 3 -6.02 10.86 1.78
N ALA A 4 -6.52 9.65 2.02
CA ALA A 4 -5.71 8.48 2.29
C ALA A 4 -5.88 7.43 1.19
N LEU A 5 -4.78 6.92 0.68
CA LEU A 5 -4.74 5.83 -0.30
C LEU A 5 -4.37 4.53 0.39
N VAL A 6 -5.19 3.50 0.22
CA VAL A 6 -4.97 2.18 0.82
C VAL A 6 -4.92 1.11 -0.27
N THR A 7 -3.78 0.46 -0.42
CA THR A 7 -3.66 -0.71 -1.30
C THR A 7 -4.01 -2.00 -0.57
N GLY A 8 -4.59 -2.98 -1.28
CA GLY A 8 -5.08 -4.21 -0.65
C GLY A 8 -6.30 -3.98 0.25
N ALA A 9 -7.11 -2.95 -0.05
CA ALA A 9 -8.21 -2.49 0.80
C ALA A 9 -9.44 -3.41 0.81
N SER A 10 -9.50 -4.46 0.00
CA SER A 10 -10.69 -5.31 -0.13
C SER A 10 -10.88 -6.33 0.99
N SER A 11 -9.93 -6.49 1.92
CA SER A 11 -10.02 -7.42 3.06
C SER A 11 -8.91 -7.21 4.09
N GLY A 12 -9.03 -7.86 5.24
CA GLY A 12 -7.99 -7.92 6.28
C GLY A 12 -7.56 -6.53 6.76
N ILE A 13 -6.27 -6.38 7.03
CA ILE A 13 -5.67 -5.17 7.60
C ILE A 13 -6.00 -3.92 6.76
N GLY A 14 -5.89 -4.00 5.43
CA GLY A 14 -6.17 -2.86 4.55
C GLY A 14 -7.62 -2.37 4.63
N LYS A 15 -8.58 -3.31 4.76
CA LYS A 15 -9.98 -2.97 4.98
C LYS A 15 -10.18 -2.25 6.32
N GLU A 16 -9.65 -2.80 7.41
CA GLU A 16 -9.79 -2.19 8.73
C GLU A 16 -9.12 -0.81 8.81
N MET A 17 -7.95 -0.64 8.19
CA MET A 17 -7.30 0.67 8.07
C MET A 17 -8.16 1.69 7.31
N ALA A 18 -8.87 1.26 6.26
CA ALA A 18 -9.78 2.14 5.52
C ALA A 18 -10.93 2.65 6.42
N TYR A 19 -11.50 1.78 7.27
CA TYR A 19 -12.53 2.20 8.23
C TYR A 19 -12.00 3.18 9.27
N LEU A 20 -10.84 2.91 9.86
CA LEU A 20 -10.21 3.81 10.83
C LEU A 20 -9.92 5.19 10.23
N LEU A 21 -9.42 5.25 9.00
CA LEU A 21 -9.15 6.52 8.32
C LEU A 21 -10.44 7.28 7.99
N ALA A 22 -11.51 6.58 7.62
CA ALA A 22 -12.83 7.18 7.40
C ALA A 22 -13.43 7.75 8.69
N GLU A 23 -13.25 7.08 9.82
CA GLU A 23 -13.64 7.58 11.14
C GLU A 23 -12.91 8.88 11.49
N GLU A 24 -11.63 8.98 11.15
CA GLU A 24 -10.79 10.17 11.26
C GLU A 24 -11.06 11.25 10.17
N LYS A 25 -12.13 11.04 9.36
CA LYS A 25 -12.60 11.97 8.33
C LYS A 25 -11.63 12.19 7.16
N TYR A 26 -10.83 11.19 6.83
CA TYR A 26 -10.11 11.16 5.56
C TYR A 26 -11.04 10.71 4.44
N ASP A 27 -10.99 11.38 3.30
CA ASP A 27 -11.50 10.85 2.05
C ASP A 27 -10.57 9.73 1.57
N LEU A 28 -11.09 8.73 0.88
CA LEU A 28 -10.34 7.50 0.64
C LEU A 28 -10.16 7.18 -0.84
N ILE A 29 -9.02 6.56 -1.14
CA ILE A 29 -8.78 5.86 -2.40
C ILE A 29 -8.51 4.40 -2.05
N LEU A 30 -9.45 3.52 -2.35
CA LEU A 30 -9.39 2.09 -2.06
C LEU A 30 -8.93 1.34 -3.31
N VAL A 31 -7.81 0.65 -3.21
CA VAL A 31 -7.20 -0.06 -4.35
C VAL A 31 -7.09 -1.54 -4.07
N ALA A 32 -7.68 -2.38 -4.93
CA ALA A 32 -7.50 -3.83 -4.95
C ALA A 32 -8.08 -4.40 -6.26
N ARG A 33 -7.90 -5.71 -6.51
CA ARG A 33 -8.42 -6.39 -7.71
C ARG A 33 -9.91 -6.71 -7.63
N ARG A 34 -10.48 -6.86 -6.42
CA ARG A 34 -11.85 -7.31 -6.19
C ARG A 34 -12.82 -6.13 -6.11
N GLU A 35 -13.26 -5.66 -7.27
CA GLU A 35 -14.11 -4.47 -7.41
C GLU A 35 -15.39 -4.54 -6.58
N LYS A 36 -16.10 -5.68 -6.62
CA LYS A 36 -17.33 -5.87 -5.87
C LYS A 36 -17.15 -5.61 -4.37
N LEU A 37 -16.09 -6.19 -3.78
CA LEU A 37 -15.80 -6.00 -2.35
C LEU A 37 -15.41 -4.55 -2.03
N LEU A 38 -14.67 -3.89 -2.93
CA LEU A 38 -14.33 -2.48 -2.75
C LEU A 38 -15.57 -1.60 -2.77
N ASN A 39 -16.52 -1.87 -3.67
CA ASN A 39 -17.79 -1.13 -3.74
C ASN A 39 -18.64 -1.33 -2.49
N GLU A 40 -18.75 -2.56 -1.97
CA GLU A 40 -19.44 -2.85 -0.72
C GLU A 40 -18.82 -2.08 0.46
N ILE A 41 -17.49 -2.05 0.56
CA ILE A 41 -16.76 -1.30 1.59
C ILE A 41 -16.97 0.21 1.43
N ARG A 42 -16.89 0.73 0.19
CA ARG A 42 -17.17 2.14 -0.11
C ARG A 42 -18.57 2.54 0.37
N ASP A 43 -19.59 1.77 -0.01
CA ASP A 43 -20.99 2.11 0.29
C ASP A 43 -21.25 2.12 1.80
N ASP A 44 -20.65 1.18 2.54
CA ASP A 44 -20.74 1.14 4.00
C ASP A 44 -19.97 2.32 4.66
N ILE A 45 -18.77 2.64 4.18
CA ILE A 45 -17.97 3.76 4.68
C ILE A 45 -18.66 5.10 4.41
N VAL A 46 -19.17 5.32 3.20
CA VAL A 46 -19.90 6.54 2.84
C VAL A 46 -21.14 6.70 3.73
N HIS A 47 -21.89 5.62 3.93
CA HIS A 47 -23.08 5.64 4.78
C HIS A 47 -22.77 5.97 6.25
N LYS A 48 -21.69 5.37 6.80
CA LYS A 48 -21.35 5.52 8.22
C LYS A 48 -20.64 6.82 8.55
N TYR A 49 -19.73 7.24 7.69
CA TYR A 49 -18.79 8.32 8.02
C TYR A 49 -18.97 9.58 7.18
N GLY A 50 -19.70 9.51 6.05
CA GLY A 50 -19.98 10.65 5.17
C GLY A 50 -18.76 11.24 4.48
N VAL A 51 -17.71 10.43 4.25
CA VAL A 51 -16.49 10.79 3.53
C VAL A 51 -16.58 10.38 2.06
N ASP A 52 -15.81 11.01 1.17
CA ASP A 52 -15.71 10.61 -0.23
C ASP A 52 -14.81 9.37 -0.38
N VAL A 53 -15.21 8.43 -1.24
CA VAL A 53 -14.47 7.18 -1.42
C VAL A 53 -14.37 6.81 -2.91
N HIS A 54 -13.16 6.87 -3.42
CA HIS A 54 -12.81 6.41 -4.77
C HIS A 54 -12.41 4.93 -4.76
N VAL A 55 -12.94 4.16 -5.69
CA VAL A 55 -12.61 2.73 -5.86
C VAL A 55 -11.79 2.56 -7.13
N LEU A 56 -10.63 1.93 -7.01
CA LEU A 56 -9.75 1.57 -8.11
C LEU A 56 -9.56 0.04 -8.18
N SER A 57 -10.23 -0.60 -9.13
CA SER A 57 -10.06 -2.03 -9.40
C SER A 57 -8.80 -2.28 -10.22
N ILE A 58 -7.64 -2.25 -9.54
CA ILE A 58 -6.31 -2.35 -10.18
C ILE A 58 -5.49 -3.45 -9.52
N ASP A 59 -4.79 -4.26 -10.33
CA ASP A 59 -3.69 -5.08 -9.85
C ASP A 59 -2.46 -4.19 -9.63
N VAL A 60 -2.14 -3.96 -8.37
CA VAL A 60 -1.07 -3.03 -7.97
C VAL A 60 0.29 -3.45 -8.51
N SER A 61 0.54 -4.76 -8.70
CA SER A 61 1.81 -5.27 -9.25
C SER A 61 2.07 -4.80 -10.68
N LEU A 62 1.02 -4.57 -11.46
CA LEU A 62 1.06 -4.16 -12.86
C LEU A 62 0.78 -2.67 -13.06
N GLY A 63 -0.20 -2.14 -12.31
CA GLY A 63 -0.79 -0.82 -12.54
C GLY A 63 -0.52 0.23 -11.44
N TYR A 64 0.56 0.13 -10.68
CA TYR A 64 0.83 1.13 -9.63
C TYR A 64 1.01 2.56 -10.16
N LYS A 65 1.45 2.72 -11.42
CA LYS A 65 1.54 4.04 -12.08
C LYS A 65 0.16 4.59 -12.41
N ASP A 66 -0.78 3.74 -12.84
CA ASP A 66 -2.14 4.15 -13.18
C ASP A 66 -2.88 4.69 -11.94
N ILE A 67 -2.54 4.18 -10.74
CA ILE A 67 -3.06 4.70 -9.47
C ILE A 67 -2.60 6.14 -9.25
N TYR A 68 -1.33 6.41 -9.50
CA TYR A 68 -0.77 7.76 -9.37
C TYR A 68 -1.38 8.70 -10.43
N ASP A 69 -1.44 8.27 -11.69
CA ASP A 69 -2.01 9.05 -12.80
C ASP A 69 -3.48 9.37 -12.56
N TYR A 70 -4.24 8.44 -11.97
CA TYR A 70 -5.62 8.69 -11.54
C TYR A 70 -5.72 9.86 -10.57
N CYS A 71 -4.85 9.89 -9.56
CA CYS A 71 -4.83 10.96 -8.56
C CYS A 71 -4.45 12.31 -9.20
N ILE A 72 -3.41 12.33 -10.03
CA ILE A 72 -2.95 13.54 -10.72
C ILE A 72 -4.05 14.11 -11.63
N ASN A 73 -4.67 13.27 -12.47
CA ASN A 73 -5.71 13.70 -13.41
C ASN A 73 -6.95 14.28 -12.70
N ARG A 74 -7.22 13.87 -11.47
CA ARG A 74 -8.31 14.38 -10.62
C ARG A 74 -7.89 15.46 -9.64
N LYS A 75 -6.62 15.86 -9.64
CA LYS A 75 -6.04 16.82 -8.70
C LYS A 75 -6.24 16.40 -7.24
N ILE A 76 -6.21 15.11 -6.97
CA ILE A 76 -6.28 14.55 -5.62
C ILE A 76 -4.89 14.57 -5.00
N VAL A 77 -4.78 15.23 -3.86
CA VAL A 77 -3.55 15.27 -3.06
C VAL A 77 -3.64 14.17 -2.00
N VAL A 78 -2.77 13.16 -2.10
CA VAL A 78 -2.72 12.05 -1.14
C VAL A 78 -1.87 12.45 0.05
N ASP A 79 -2.46 12.53 1.24
CA ASP A 79 -1.79 12.89 2.49
C ASP A 79 -1.23 11.66 3.22
N ILE A 80 -1.93 10.53 3.10
CA ILE A 80 -1.51 9.25 3.67
C ILE A 80 -1.48 8.19 2.58
N LEU A 81 -0.33 7.54 2.41
CA LEU A 81 -0.16 6.36 1.55
C LEU A 81 0.01 5.12 2.43
N ILE A 82 -0.91 4.16 2.32
CA ILE A 82 -0.80 2.85 2.97
C ILE A 82 -0.51 1.77 1.93
N ASN A 83 0.73 1.33 1.87
CA ASN A 83 1.17 0.19 1.08
C ASN A 83 0.94 -1.09 1.88
N ASN A 84 -0.29 -1.64 1.78
CA ASN A 84 -0.69 -2.85 2.48
C ASN A 84 -0.83 -4.06 1.54
N ALA A 85 -1.05 -3.84 0.23
CA ALA A 85 -1.15 -4.94 -0.72
C ALA A 85 0.09 -5.84 -0.68
N GLY A 86 -0.14 -7.13 -0.57
CA GLY A 86 0.92 -8.14 -0.54
C GLY A 86 0.35 -9.53 -0.34
N PHE A 87 1.13 -10.53 -0.69
CA PHE A 87 0.80 -11.94 -0.42
C PHE A 87 2.07 -12.75 -0.14
N GLY A 88 1.88 -13.95 0.41
CA GLY A 88 2.93 -14.93 0.62
C GLY A 88 2.56 -16.26 -0.04
N TYR A 89 3.57 -17.08 -0.28
CA TYR A 89 3.42 -18.45 -0.77
C TYR A 89 4.14 -19.40 0.18
N TYR A 90 3.48 -20.51 0.52
CA TYR A 90 4.05 -21.57 1.35
C TYR A 90 4.33 -22.81 0.48
N GLY A 91 5.58 -23.23 0.44
CA GLY A 91 6.03 -24.41 -0.32
C GLY A 91 7.56 -24.46 -0.41
N LYS A 92 8.10 -25.57 -0.89
CA LYS A 92 9.55 -25.67 -1.14
C LYS A 92 9.95 -24.70 -2.26
N CYS A 93 10.98 -23.92 -2.01
CA CYS A 93 11.38 -22.83 -2.90
C CYS A 93 11.68 -23.30 -4.34
N LEU A 94 12.32 -24.45 -4.50
CA LEU A 94 12.71 -24.99 -5.81
C LEU A 94 11.61 -25.79 -6.53
N GLU A 95 10.46 -25.99 -5.88
CA GLU A 95 9.31 -26.71 -6.45
C GLU A 95 8.16 -25.76 -6.86
N ALA A 96 8.24 -24.48 -6.51
CA ALA A 96 7.22 -23.49 -6.83
C ALA A 96 7.30 -23.04 -8.28
N ASP A 97 6.16 -22.63 -8.83
CA ASP A 97 6.12 -21.93 -10.13
C ASP A 97 6.85 -20.59 -10.02
N GLU A 98 7.80 -20.35 -10.92
CA GLU A 98 8.59 -19.12 -11.00
C GLU A 98 7.69 -17.85 -11.00
N LYS A 99 6.57 -17.91 -11.71
CA LYS A 99 5.60 -16.80 -11.81
C LYS A 99 5.03 -16.36 -10.46
N VAL A 100 4.90 -17.29 -9.51
CA VAL A 100 4.40 -16.94 -8.16
C VAL A 100 5.39 -16.03 -7.44
N TYR A 101 6.69 -16.28 -7.60
CA TYR A 101 7.73 -15.45 -6.99
C TYR A 101 7.91 -14.13 -7.69
N GLU A 102 7.84 -14.10 -9.03
CA GLU A 102 7.85 -12.85 -9.80
C GLU A 102 6.70 -11.93 -9.35
N LEU A 103 5.47 -12.46 -9.33
CA LEU A 103 4.29 -11.70 -8.87
C LEU A 103 4.43 -11.23 -7.41
N MET A 104 5.02 -12.05 -6.53
CA MET A 104 5.23 -11.68 -5.13
C MET A 104 6.23 -10.52 -5.02
N ILE A 105 7.35 -10.58 -5.74
CA ILE A 105 8.36 -9.52 -5.76
C ILE A 105 7.78 -8.25 -6.40
N ASP A 106 7.07 -8.38 -7.51
CA ASP A 106 6.44 -7.24 -8.18
C ASP A 106 5.43 -6.53 -7.28
N LEU A 107 4.61 -7.27 -6.54
CA LEU A 107 3.62 -6.67 -5.65
C LEU A 107 4.25 -6.17 -4.34
N ASN A 108 4.96 -7.06 -3.61
CA ASN A 108 5.43 -6.75 -2.26
C ASN A 108 6.58 -5.72 -2.24
N ASN A 109 7.37 -5.63 -3.31
CA ASN A 109 8.58 -4.82 -3.34
C ASN A 109 8.55 -3.74 -4.43
N LYS A 110 8.47 -4.11 -5.70
CA LYS A 110 8.57 -3.18 -6.82
C LYS A 110 7.42 -2.15 -6.82
N ALA A 111 6.18 -2.58 -6.73
CA ALA A 111 5.03 -1.69 -6.71
C ALA A 111 5.02 -0.79 -5.47
N LEU A 112 5.30 -1.34 -4.29
CA LEU A 112 5.45 -0.58 -3.05
C LEU A 112 6.51 0.51 -3.20
N THR A 113 7.71 0.18 -3.70
CA THR A 113 8.79 1.14 -3.91
C THR A 113 8.39 2.21 -4.91
N GLY A 114 7.72 1.81 -6.01
CA GLY A 114 7.22 2.73 -7.03
C GLY A 114 6.19 3.73 -6.48
N LEU A 115 5.23 3.27 -5.69
CA LEU A 115 4.25 4.14 -5.03
C LEU A 115 4.92 5.10 -4.03
N CYS A 116 5.86 4.60 -3.22
CA CYS A 116 6.63 5.45 -2.32
C CYS A 116 7.39 6.55 -3.07
N GLN A 117 8.00 6.22 -4.23
CA GLN A 117 8.72 7.22 -5.04
C GLN A 117 7.78 8.28 -5.63
N LEU A 118 6.65 7.85 -6.19
CA LEU A 118 5.72 8.76 -6.87
C LEU A 118 5.07 9.71 -5.86
N PHE A 119 4.37 9.18 -4.87
CA PHE A 119 3.69 9.99 -3.86
C PHE A 119 4.65 10.69 -2.90
N GLY A 120 5.75 10.04 -2.54
CA GLY A 120 6.78 10.62 -1.67
C GLY A 120 7.41 11.87 -2.24
N LYS A 121 7.68 11.93 -3.55
CA LYS A 121 8.17 13.16 -4.22
C LYS A 121 7.21 14.32 -4.06
N ASP A 122 5.90 14.07 -4.17
CA ASP A 122 4.90 15.13 -4.03
C ASP A 122 4.71 15.52 -2.56
N MET A 123 4.81 14.56 -1.63
CA MET A 123 4.81 14.82 -0.20
C MET A 123 5.99 15.69 0.22
N VAL A 124 7.21 15.40 -0.27
CA VAL A 124 8.41 16.22 0.00
C VAL A 124 8.26 17.63 -0.54
N LYS A 125 7.76 17.83 -1.77
CA LYS A 125 7.55 19.18 -2.34
C LYS A 125 6.63 20.06 -1.51
N ARG A 126 5.65 19.48 -0.81
CA ARG A 126 4.72 20.24 0.04
C ARG A 126 5.06 20.19 1.52
N HIS A 127 6.14 19.49 1.89
CA HIS A 127 6.59 19.27 3.27
C HIS A 127 5.50 18.68 4.18
N GLU A 128 4.64 17.83 3.63
CA GLU A 128 3.55 17.19 4.36
C GLU A 128 3.21 15.84 3.74
N GLY A 129 3.12 14.78 4.57
CA GLY A 129 2.67 13.47 4.16
C GLY A 129 3.04 12.38 5.15
N HIS A 130 2.38 11.22 4.99
CA HIS A 130 2.69 10.02 5.76
C HIS A 130 2.66 8.79 4.85
N ILE A 131 3.72 7.99 4.89
CA ILE A 131 3.85 6.71 4.21
C ILE A 131 3.89 5.61 5.26
N LEU A 132 2.96 4.66 5.18
CA LEU A 132 2.96 3.43 5.96
C LEU A 132 3.17 2.24 5.01
N ASN A 133 4.24 1.50 5.20
CA ASN A 133 4.52 0.26 4.48
C ASN A 133 4.25 -0.93 5.40
N VAL A 134 3.23 -1.74 5.10
CA VAL A 134 2.91 -2.90 5.93
C VAL A 134 3.95 -4.00 5.74
N ALA A 135 4.88 -4.06 6.69
CA ALA A 135 5.90 -5.10 6.80
C ALA A 135 5.31 -6.41 7.39
N SER A 136 6.08 -7.16 8.10
CA SER A 136 5.68 -8.38 8.81
C SER A 136 6.75 -8.76 9.83
N VAL A 137 6.37 -9.52 10.85
CA VAL A 137 7.34 -10.23 11.71
C VAL A 137 8.30 -11.12 10.90
N ALA A 138 7.87 -11.57 9.73
CA ALA A 138 8.70 -12.29 8.75
C ALA A 138 9.91 -11.48 8.25
N GLY A 139 9.90 -10.16 8.39
CA GLY A 139 11.03 -9.31 8.00
C GLY A 139 12.24 -9.38 8.93
N PHE A 140 12.11 -10.02 10.11
CA PHE A 140 13.17 -10.08 11.12
C PHE A 140 13.91 -11.43 11.17
N MET A 141 13.49 -12.42 10.40
CA MET A 141 14.07 -13.77 10.46
C MET A 141 13.94 -14.52 9.13
N PRO A 142 14.74 -15.57 8.87
CA PRO A 142 14.52 -16.45 7.73
C PRO A 142 13.29 -17.35 7.97
N GLY A 143 12.58 -17.72 6.89
CA GLY A 143 11.42 -18.61 6.96
C GLY A 143 11.50 -19.76 5.97
N PRO A 144 11.88 -20.99 6.39
CA PRO A 144 11.78 -22.17 5.53
C PRO A 144 10.38 -22.31 4.96
N TYR A 145 10.26 -22.80 3.73
CA TYR A 145 9.02 -22.92 2.96
C TYR A 145 8.31 -21.61 2.60
N MET A 146 8.80 -20.48 3.05
CA MET A 146 8.32 -19.12 2.73
C MET A 146 9.48 -18.17 2.41
N SER A 147 10.59 -18.69 1.93
CA SER A 147 11.85 -17.95 1.79
C SER A 147 11.70 -16.62 1.06
N VAL A 148 11.00 -16.61 -0.09
CA VAL A 148 10.80 -15.38 -0.88
C VAL A 148 9.90 -14.38 -0.15
N TYR A 149 8.85 -14.84 0.54
CA TYR A 149 7.99 -13.96 1.33
C TYR A 149 8.76 -13.28 2.46
N TYR A 150 9.53 -14.06 3.25
CA TYR A 150 10.34 -13.50 4.34
C TYR A 150 11.37 -12.51 3.81
N ALA A 151 12.07 -12.85 2.72
CA ALA A 151 13.00 -11.94 2.06
C ALA A 151 12.31 -10.67 1.55
N SER A 152 11.11 -10.78 0.97
CA SER A 152 10.33 -9.62 0.51
C SER A 152 9.94 -8.69 1.68
N LYS A 153 9.58 -9.25 2.84
CA LYS A 153 9.22 -8.47 4.03
C LYS A 153 10.44 -7.88 4.74
N ALA A 154 11.59 -8.55 4.69
CA ALA A 154 12.86 -7.97 5.13
C ALA A 154 13.27 -6.78 4.25
N PHE A 155 13.06 -6.87 2.93
CA PHE A 155 13.24 -5.74 2.02
C PHE A 155 12.35 -4.57 2.43
N VAL A 156 11.04 -4.79 2.62
CA VAL A 156 10.10 -3.73 3.01
C VAL A 156 10.53 -3.04 4.29
N LEU A 157 10.93 -3.81 5.30
CA LEU A 157 11.39 -3.26 6.58
C LEU A 157 12.63 -2.38 6.40
N ASN A 158 13.69 -2.91 5.77
CA ASN A 158 14.93 -2.17 5.58
C ASN A 158 14.76 -0.95 4.67
N TYR A 159 14.01 -1.09 3.57
CA TYR A 159 13.66 0.02 2.68
C TYR A 159 12.94 1.14 3.43
N THR A 160 11.95 0.78 4.26
CA THR A 160 11.17 1.77 5.02
C THR A 160 12.03 2.52 6.04
N LEU A 161 12.93 1.82 6.73
CA LEU A 161 13.84 2.44 7.69
C LEU A 161 14.85 3.37 7.00
N GLY A 162 15.38 2.98 5.84
CA GLY A 162 16.24 3.82 5.01
C GLY A 162 15.51 5.09 4.55
N LEU A 163 14.35 4.91 3.91
CA LEU A 163 13.52 6.02 3.42
C LEU A 163 13.10 6.99 4.55
N ARG A 164 12.77 6.44 5.73
CA ARG A 164 12.48 7.27 6.92
C ARG A 164 13.65 8.18 7.30
N GLN A 165 14.87 7.66 7.20
CA GLN A 165 16.07 8.44 7.54
C GLN A 165 16.38 9.50 6.45
N GLU A 166 16.19 9.14 5.19
CA GLU A 166 16.37 10.07 4.06
C GLU A 166 15.38 11.24 4.10
N LEU A 167 14.12 10.98 4.50
CA LEU A 167 13.06 11.99 4.57
C LEU A 167 12.96 12.70 5.94
N LYS A 168 13.94 12.46 6.82
CA LYS A 168 13.99 13.15 8.11
C LYS A 168 14.22 14.65 7.92
N GLY A 169 13.25 15.46 8.34
CA GLY A 169 13.30 16.94 8.17
C GLY A 169 12.52 17.45 6.95
N GLU A 170 12.10 16.57 6.04
CA GLU A 170 11.33 16.95 4.84
C GLU A 170 9.82 17.10 5.10
N GLY A 171 9.36 16.98 6.35
CA GLY A 171 7.94 17.05 6.69
C GLY A 171 7.14 15.79 6.38
N VAL A 172 7.79 14.71 5.93
CA VAL A 172 7.17 13.45 5.57
C VAL A 172 7.47 12.39 6.63
N LYS A 173 6.43 11.78 7.20
CA LYS A 173 6.56 10.65 8.13
C LYS A 173 6.60 9.34 7.36
N VAL A 174 7.50 8.44 7.72
CA VAL A 174 7.59 7.10 7.14
C VAL A 174 7.63 6.06 8.24
N SER A 175 6.77 5.03 8.15
CA SER A 175 6.65 3.96 9.15
C SER A 175 6.41 2.59 8.51
N ALA A 176 6.74 1.52 9.25
CA ALA A 176 6.47 0.12 8.90
C ALA A 176 5.68 -0.55 10.02
#